data_e4858403a20233ad497a2adde5cbfe50
#
_entry.id   e4858403a20233ad497a2adde5cbfe50
#
_cell.length_a   1.000
_cell.length_b   1.000
_cell.length_c   1.000
_cell.angle_alpha   90.00
_cell.angle_beta   90.00
_cell.angle_gamma   90.00
#
_symmetry.space_group_name_H-M   'P 1'
#
loop_
_entity.id
_entity.type
_entity.pdbx_description
1 polymer ?
#
loop_
_entity_poly.entity_id
_entity_poly.type
_entity_poly.pdbx_seq_one_letter_code
_entity_poly.pdbx_strand_id
1 'polypeptide(L)'
;TYDYTQYVYYYGYDYYAAYYYDYDYYASTDPRVFYTQFDEFERSSNEFRIQSVTDSGYQWILGAFHEKNDHEYQTFYDWTGQLSPSLTVVDNRWWAQDNIRSDEQKAVFGEVTVPVSDKTDLTVGFRKYETENVFDAQDGYFGYYEPEPNLGFVGRTNVYKFDDSGVAPKFNLSHKPNDDLLVYATYSEGFRPSGINRTTGRTAELVPDTYTSDLLRNLEFGWKSSLADGKVTFNGLVYVMNWEDYQSTRYVYDLLTVAYVDNVGMATVQGAEVASYFNISDSFSMSLLSLIHISEPTRLAW
;
A
#
# COMPACT_ATOMS: atom_id res chain seq x y z
N THR A 1 -1.87 -19.19 2.37
CA THR A 1 -2.98 -19.20 3.32
C THR A 1 -2.43 -18.96 4.71
N TYR A 2 -2.94 -17.98 5.42
CA TYR A 2 -2.56 -17.67 6.81
C TYR A 2 -3.76 -17.93 7.71
N ASP A 3 -3.52 -18.67 8.80
CA ASP A 3 -4.51 -18.91 9.85
C ASP A 3 -4.05 -18.14 11.10
N TYR A 4 -4.88 -17.22 11.57
CA TYR A 4 -4.59 -16.41 12.73
C TYR A 4 -5.76 -16.43 13.69
N THR A 5 -5.55 -17.01 14.89
CA THR A 5 -6.55 -17.06 15.96
C THR A 5 -6.05 -16.26 17.16
N GLN A 6 -6.80 -15.27 17.58
CA GLN A 6 -6.48 -14.41 18.73
C GLN A 6 -7.65 -14.34 19.70
N TYR A 7 -7.33 -14.36 21.01
CA TYR A 7 -8.30 -14.06 22.07
C TYR A 7 -8.43 -12.54 22.23
N VAL A 8 -9.65 -12.03 22.07
CA VAL A 8 -9.96 -10.63 22.30
C VAL A 8 -10.94 -10.49 23.46
N TYR A 9 -10.58 -9.68 24.45
CA TYR A 9 -11.48 -9.34 25.54
C TYR A 9 -12.32 -8.12 25.17
N TYR A 10 -13.62 -8.29 25.05
CA TYR A 10 -14.56 -7.21 24.77
C TYR A 10 -15.18 -6.70 26.10
N TYR A 11 -14.55 -5.70 26.72
CA TYR A 11 -15.04 -5.08 27.95
C TYR A 11 -16.31 -4.21 27.76
N GLY A 12 -16.63 -3.78 26.55
CA GLY A 12 -17.75 -2.89 26.28
C GLY A 12 -19.12 -3.59 26.27
N TYR A 13 -19.18 -4.89 26.06
CA TYR A 13 -20.43 -5.63 26.01
C TYR A 13 -21.01 -5.92 27.40
N ASP A 14 -20.19 -6.03 28.43
CA ASP A 14 -20.65 -6.20 29.82
C ASP A 14 -21.53 -5.07 30.30
N TYR A 15 -21.26 -3.84 29.89
CA TYR A 15 -22.02 -2.67 30.32
C TYR A 15 -23.41 -2.61 29.67
N TYR A 16 -23.53 -2.93 28.39
CA TYR A 16 -24.82 -2.93 27.67
C TYR A 16 -25.66 -4.17 28.01
N ALA A 17 -25.04 -5.30 28.17
CA ALA A 17 -25.72 -6.54 28.55
C ALA A 17 -26.25 -6.46 30.00
N ALA A 18 -25.46 -5.91 30.92
CA ALA A 18 -25.87 -5.70 32.32
C ALA A 18 -26.99 -4.65 32.48
N TYR A 19 -27.10 -3.70 31.56
CA TYR A 19 -28.13 -2.65 31.62
C TYR A 19 -29.49 -3.10 31.03
N TYR A 20 -29.50 -4.03 30.08
CA TYR A 20 -30.73 -4.46 29.38
C TYR A 20 -31.20 -5.88 29.76
N TYR A 21 -30.35 -6.69 30.33
CA TYR A 21 -30.68 -8.11 30.64
C TYR A 21 -30.09 -8.46 32.01
N ASP A 22 -30.95 -9.00 32.85
CA ASP A 22 -30.76 -9.45 34.25
C ASP A 22 -29.28 -9.73 34.66
N TYR A 23 -28.78 -8.94 35.62
CA TYR A 23 -27.37 -8.90 36.04
C TYR A 23 -26.83 -10.26 36.53
N ASP A 24 -27.65 -11.08 37.16
CA ASP A 24 -27.25 -12.38 37.76
C ASP A 24 -26.99 -13.46 36.71
N TYR A 25 -27.51 -13.29 35.51
CA TYR A 25 -27.34 -14.28 34.43
C TYR A 25 -25.95 -14.13 33.75
N TYR A 26 -25.49 -12.91 33.55
CA TYR A 26 -24.23 -12.61 32.86
C TYR A 26 -23.00 -12.77 33.74
N ALA A 27 -23.13 -12.71 35.06
CA ALA A 27 -22.02 -12.93 35.98
C ALA A 27 -21.47 -14.36 35.95
N SER A 28 -22.19 -15.30 35.32
CA SER A 28 -21.81 -16.72 35.22
C SER A 28 -21.24 -17.10 33.85
N THR A 29 -21.28 -16.22 32.83
CA THR A 29 -20.82 -16.51 31.49
C THR A 29 -19.39 -15.99 31.27
N ASP A 30 -18.59 -16.76 30.58
CA ASP A 30 -17.24 -16.35 30.18
C ASP A 30 -17.35 -15.29 29.06
N PRO A 31 -16.92 -14.03 29.27
CA PRO A 31 -17.08 -12.95 28.30
C PRO A 31 -16.05 -12.99 27.17
N ARG A 32 -15.20 -14.02 27.12
CA ARG A 32 -14.18 -14.13 26.09
C ARG A 32 -14.78 -14.38 24.72
N VAL A 33 -14.21 -13.74 23.73
CA VAL A 33 -14.54 -13.92 22.31
C VAL A 33 -13.30 -14.43 21.59
N PHE A 34 -13.47 -15.48 20.79
CA PHE A 34 -12.46 -15.89 19.83
C PHE A 34 -12.57 -15.05 18.58
N TYR A 35 -11.45 -14.52 18.15
CA TYR A 35 -11.27 -13.94 16.83
C TYR A 35 -10.49 -14.94 15.99
N THR A 36 -11.06 -15.34 14.86
CA THR A 36 -10.39 -16.21 13.88
C THR A 36 -10.41 -15.54 12.53
N GLN A 37 -9.28 -15.50 11.87
CA GLN A 37 -9.15 -14.94 10.53
C GLN A 37 -8.42 -15.92 9.61
N PHE A 38 -8.94 -16.09 8.41
CA PHE A 38 -8.30 -16.82 7.32
C PHE A 38 -8.06 -15.84 6.17
N ASP A 39 -6.85 -15.86 5.64
CA ASP A 39 -6.43 -15.02 4.52
C ASP A 39 -5.87 -15.90 3.41
N GLU A 40 -6.32 -15.65 2.17
CA GLU A 40 -5.77 -16.23 0.96
C GLU A 40 -5.41 -15.13 -0.03
N PHE A 41 -4.17 -15.16 -0.52
CA PHE A 41 -3.66 -14.19 -1.48
C PHE A 41 -3.27 -14.90 -2.77
N GLU A 42 -3.82 -14.43 -3.88
CA GLU A 42 -3.40 -14.83 -5.22
C GLU A 42 -2.90 -13.60 -5.97
N ARG A 43 -1.69 -13.69 -6.54
CA ARG A 43 -1.11 -12.62 -7.35
C ARG A 43 -0.64 -13.17 -8.68
N SER A 44 -1.10 -12.53 -9.76
CA SER A 44 -0.61 -12.73 -11.11
C SER A 44 0.02 -11.45 -11.64
N SER A 45 1.26 -11.50 -12.10
CA SER A 45 1.98 -10.35 -12.68
C SER A 45 2.64 -10.75 -13.98
N ASN A 46 2.34 -10.00 -15.04
CA ASN A 46 2.85 -10.24 -16.39
C ASN A 46 3.41 -8.94 -16.95
N GLU A 47 4.62 -9.03 -17.50
CA GLU A 47 5.24 -7.91 -18.19
C GLU A 47 5.80 -8.38 -19.53
N PHE A 48 5.47 -7.64 -20.57
CA PHE A 48 6.07 -7.81 -21.88
C PHE A 48 6.82 -6.53 -22.25
N ARG A 49 8.08 -6.68 -22.70
CA ARG A 49 8.86 -5.54 -23.18
C ARG A 49 9.65 -5.90 -24.42
N ILE A 50 9.82 -4.90 -25.28
CA ILE A 50 10.72 -4.92 -26.43
C ILE A 50 11.65 -3.73 -26.32
N GLN A 51 12.89 -3.91 -26.75
CA GLN A 51 13.90 -2.85 -26.69
C GLN A 51 14.79 -2.86 -27.92
N SER A 52 15.35 -1.74 -28.26
CA SER A 52 16.34 -1.64 -29.33
C SER A 52 17.64 -2.32 -28.91
N VAL A 53 18.29 -2.94 -29.87
CA VAL A 53 19.68 -3.40 -29.77
C VAL A 53 20.43 -2.70 -30.90
N THR A 54 21.11 -1.59 -30.58
CA THR A 54 21.80 -0.78 -31.60
C THR A 54 23.01 -0.08 -31.00
N ASP A 55 24.06 0.06 -31.80
CA ASP A 55 25.27 0.81 -31.47
C ASP A 55 25.15 2.30 -31.87
N SER A 56 24.02 2.73 -32.41
CA SER A 56 23.81 4.10 -32.93
C SER A 56 23.65 5.17 -31.84
N GLY A 57 23.67 4.80 -30.56
CA GLY A 57 23.43 5.70 -29.42
C GLY A 57 21.95 5.96 -29.15
N TYR A 58 21.05 5.71 -30.10
CA TYR A 58 19.59 5.78 -29.89
C TYR A 58 19.11 4.48 -29.27
N GLN A 59 18.56 4.58 -28.08
CA GLN A 59 18.00 3.43 -27.37
C GLN A 59 16.53 3.67 -27.06
N TRP A 60 15.73 2.64 -27.14
CA TRP A 60 14.34 2.72 -26.74
C TRP A 60 13.84 1.41 -26.13
N ILE A 61 12.88 1.52 -25.27
CA ILE A 61 12.13 0.42 -24.70
C ILE A 61 10.63 0.74 -24.78
N LEU A 62 9.83 -0.27 -25.06
CA LEU A 62 8.38 -0.20 -25.02
C LEU A 62 7.86 -1.46 -24.34
N GLY A 63 6.88 -1.32 -23.47
CA GLY A 63 6.33 -2.44 -22.74
C GLY A 63 4.88 -2.28 -22.34
N ALA A 64 4.31 -3.41 -21.95
CA ALA A 64 2.99 -3.53 -21.35
C ALA A 64 3.08 -4.33 -20.06
N PHE A 65 2.29 -3.94 -19.09
CA PHE A 65 2.23 -4.55 -17.76
C PHE A 65 0.79 -4.84 -17.39
N HIS A 66 0.58 -6.00 -16.76
CA HIS A 66 -0.68 -6.40 -16.19
C HIS A 66 -0.44 -7.13 -14.87
N GLU A 67 -1.12 -6.69 -13.82
CA GLU A 67 -1.09 -7.31 -12.52
C GLU A 67 -2.50 -7.42 -11.96
N LYS A 68 -2.79 -8.54 -11.32
CA LYS A 68 -4.01 -8.77 -10.57
C LYS A 68 -3.66 -9.39 -9.23
N ASN A 69 -4.19 -8.80 -8.16
CA ASN A 69 -4.07 -9.30 -6.79
C ASN A 69 -5.47 -9.57 -6.26
N ASP A 70 -5.76 -10.81 -5.95
CA ASP A 70 -6.98 -11.21 -5.26
C ASP A 70 -6.63 -11.53 -3.81
N HIS A 71 -7.40 -10.98 -2.88
CA HIS A 71 -7.29 -11.22 -1.46
C HIS A 71 -8.68 -11.62 -0.93
N GLU A 72 -8.81 -12.88 -0.61
CA GLU A 72 -9.98 -13.43 0.07
C GLU A 72 -9.67 -13.54 1.56
N TYR A 73 -10.56 -13.00 2.40
CA TYR A 73 -10.40 -13.10 3.83
C TYR A 73 -11.73 -13.29 4.54
N GLN A 74 -11.72 -14.25 5.46
CA GLN A 74 -12.83 -14.62 6.31
C GLN A 74 -12.48 -14.29 7.75
N THR A 75 -13.41 -13.65 8.46
CA THR A 75 -13.22 -13.32 9.87
C THR A 75 -14.43 -13.76 10.67
N PHE A 76 -14.18 -14.36 11.81
CA PHE A 76 -15.22 -14.88 12.69
C PHE A 76 -15.00 -14.41 14.12
N TYR A 77 -16.09 -14.07 14.79
CA TYR A 77 -16.12 -13.79 16.21
C TYR A 77 -17.06 -14.79 16.90
N ASP A 78 -16.47 -15.65 17.72
CA ASP A 78 -17.15 -16.74 18.38
C ASP A 78 -17.08 -16.56 19.90
N TRP A 79 -18.20 -16.72 20.60
CA TRP A 79 -18.24 -16.70 22.07
C TRP A 79 -17.65 -17.99 22.66
N THR A 80 -16.91 -17.87 23.76
CA THR A 80 -16.36 -19.06 24.46
C THR A 80 -17.33 -19.69 25.45
N GLY A 81 -18.30 -18.90 25.91
CA GLY A 81 -19.27 -19.30 26.91
C GLY A 81 -20.58 -19.81 26.32
N GLN A 82 -21.38 -20.45 27.17
CA GLN A 82 -22.71 -20.86 26.80
C GLN A 82 -23.62 -19.61 26.81
N LEU A 83 -24.09 -19.21 25.64
CA LEU A 83 -25.05 -18.13 25.51
C LEU A 83 -26.41 -18.51 26.12
N SER A 84 -27.24 -17.49 26.45
CA SER A 84 -28.59 -17.71 26.94
C SER A 84 -29.34 -18.71 26.08
N PRO A 85 -30.14 -19.61 26.66
CA PRO A 85 -31.02 -20.50 25.90
C PRO A 85 -32.00 -19.78 24.96
N SER A 86 -32.19 -18.48 25.16
CA SER A 86 -33.03 -17.60 24.30
C SER A 86 -32.27 -17.02 23.11
N LEU A 87 -30.94 -17.17 23.06
CA LEU A 87 -30.10 -16.73 21.91
C LEU A 87 -29.75 -17.97 21.08
N THR A 88 -30.49 -18.18 20.01
CA THR A 88 -30.18 -19.19 19.00
C THR A 88 -29.01 -18.72 18.15
N VAL A 89 -27.77 -18.94 18.63
CA VAL A 89 -26.57 -18.68 17.85
C VAL A 89 -26.08 -20.01 17.29
N VAL A 90 -25.87 -20.08 16.00
CA VAL A 90 -25.27 -21.25 15.36
C VAL A 90 -23.80 -21.29 15.75
N ASP A 91 -23.37 -22.37 16.43
CA ASP A 91 -21.98 -22.61 16.78
C ASP A 91 -21.30 -21.53 17.64
N ASN A 92 -22.02 -20.80 18.49
CA ASN A 92 -21.52 -19.66 19.28
C ASN A 92 -21.00 -18.47 18.45
N ARG A 93 -21.17 -18.49 17.15
CA ARG A 93 -20.77 -17.40 16.26
C ARG A 93 -21.79 -16.26 16.31
N TRP A 94 -21.32 -15.06 16.62
CA TRP A 94 -22.19 -13.89 16.67
C TRP A 94 -21.95 -12.92 15.50
N TRP A 95 -20.74 -12.97 14.89
CA TRP A 95 -20.43 -12.14 13.74
C TRP A 95 -19.49 -12.88 12.78
N ALA A 96 -19.72 -12.69 11.51
CA ALA A 96 -18.87 -13.22 10.45
C ALA A 96 -18.70 -12.21 9.33
N GLN A 97 -17.59 -12.33 8.66
CA GLN A 97 -17.25 -11.56 7.48
C GLN A 97 -16.58 -12.48 6.47
N ASP A 98 -17.00 -12.32 5.21
CA ASP A 98 -16.43 -13.02 4.06
C ASP A 98 -16.26 -11.96 2.95
N ASN A 99 -15.03 -11.64 2.62
CA ASN A 99 -14.74 -10.55 1.70
C ASN A 99 -13.74 -11.00 0.65
N ILE A 100 -13.98 -10.54 -0.57
CA ILE A 100 -13.07 -10.70 -1.69
C ILE A 100 -12.67 -9.29 -2.16
N ARG A 101 -11.39 -9.01 -2.13
CA ARG A 101 -10.80 -7.81 -2.71
C ARG A 101 -9.99 -8.20 -3.94
N SER A 102 -10.27 -7.55 -5.06
CA SER A 102 -9.53 -7.71 -6.31
C SER A 102 -8.99 -6.35 -6.74
N ASP A 103 -7.67 -6.24 -6.83
CA ASP A 103 -6.96 -5.05 -7.30
C ASP A 103 -6.26 -5.40 -8.61
N GLU A 104 -6.69 -4.80 -9.72
CA GLU A 104 -6.11 -4.99 -11.06
C GLU A 104 -5.40 -3.71 -11.50
N GLN A 105 -4.21 -3.86 -12.09
CA GLN A 105 -3.45 -2.78 -12.71
C GLN A 105 -3.04 -3.16 -14.12
N LYS A 106 -3.30 -2.26 -15.08
CA LYS A 106 -2.82 -2.33 -16.45
C LYS A 106 -1.97 -1.11 -16.75
N ALA A 107 -0.87 -1.29 -17.47
CA ALA A 107 -0.05 -0.16 -17.88
C ALA A 107 0.62 -0.41 -19.23
N VAL A 108 0.86 0.69 -19.94
CA VAL A 108 1.79 0.75 -21.06
C VAL A 108 2.88 1.75 -20.72
N PHE A 109 4.11 1.43 -21.07
CA PHE A 109 5.25 2.30 -20.78
C PHE A 109 6.22 2.32 -21.95
N GLY A 110 6.97 3.39 -22.03
CA GLY A 110 8.03 3.52 -23.01
C GLY A 110 9.08 4.52 -22.55
N GLU A 111 10.28 4.34 -23.04
CA GLU A 111 11.41 5.21 -22.78
C GLU A 111 12.26 5.30 -24.05
N VAL A 112 12.76 6.47 -24.35
CA VAL A 112 13.73 6.71 -25.44
C VAL A 112 14.91 7.52 -24.90
N THR A 113 16.11 7.06 -25.20
CA THR A 113 17.35 7.79 -24.94
C THR A 113 17.93 8.24 -26.27
N VAL A 114 18.21 9.53 -26.38
CA VAL A 114 18.78 10.16 -27.55
C VAL A 114 20.11 10.86 -27.18
N PRO A 115 21.19 10.65 -27.95
CA PRO A 115 22.39 11.42 -27.78
C PRO A 115 22.16 12.86 -28.27
N VAL A 116 22.24 13.84 -27.35
CA VAL A 116 22.14 15.27 -27.66
C VAL A 116 23.49 15.82 -28.12
N SER A 117 24.58 15.22 -27.64
CA SER A 117 25.93 15.45 -28.08
C SER A 117 26.79 14.19 -27.83
N ASP A 118 28.07 14.20 -28.24
CA ASP A 118 29.00 13.08 -28.01
C ASP A 118 29.15 12.70 -26.52
N LYS A 119 28.78 13.60 -25.62
CA LYS A 119 28.93 13.44 -24.18
C LYS A 119 27.65 13.57 -23.38
N THR A 120 26.50 13.77 -24.05
CA THR A 120 25.26 14.11 -23.36
C THR A 120 24.11 13.32 -23.94
N ASP A 121 23.41 12.60 -23.08
CA ASP A 121 22.21 11.83 -23.44
C ASP A 121 20.99 12.42 -22.73
N LEU A 122 19.87 12.51 -23.46
CA LEU A 122 18.57 12.82 -22.94
C LEU A 122 17.69 11.57 -23.00
N THR A 123 17.15 11.18 -21.85
CA THR A 123 16.16 10.11 -21.76
C THR A 123 14.79 10.71 -21.43
N VAL A 124 13.79 10.31 -22.19
CA VAL A 124 12.39 10.66 -21.95
C VAL A 124 11.58 9.37 -21.85
N GLY A 125 10.82 9.23 -20.79
CA GLY A 125 10.00 8.07 -20.53
C GLY A 125 8.61 8.46 -20.05
N PHE A 126 7.68 7.52 -20.15
CA PHE A 126 6.35 7.62 -19.58
C PHE A 126 5.81 6.23 -19.20
N ARG A 127 4.90 6.21 -18.24
CA ARG A 127 4.05 5.08 -17.92
C ARG A 127 2.60 5.58 -17.81
N LYS A 128 1.72 5.11 -18.67
CA LYS A 128 0.28 5.29 -18.54
C LYS A 128 -0.28 4.06 -17.84
N TYR A 129 -1.04 4.27 -16.77
CA TYR A 129 -1.64 3.19 -15.99
C TYR A 129 -3.14 3.39 -15.81
N GLU A 130 -3.81 2.28 -15.57
CA GLU A 130 -5.21 2.19 -15.18
C GLU A 130 -5.30 1.16 -14.05
N THR A 131 -6.05 1.47 -13.01
CA THR A 131 -6.31 0.58 -11.86
C THR A 131 -7.80 0.37 -11.72
N GLU A 132 -8.18 -0.87 -11.45
CA GLU A 132 -9.55 -1.26 -11.10
C GLU A 132 -9.51 -1.94 -9.74
N ASN A 133 -10.34 -1.46 -8.82
CA ASN A 133 -10.47 -2.00 -7.48
C ASN A 133 -11.90 -2.51 -7.32
N VAL A 134 -12.04 -3.76 -6.93
CA VAL A 134 -13.33 -4.38 -6.63
C VAL A 134 -13.28 -4.91 -5.20
N PHE A 135 -14.28 -4.58 -4.41
CA PHE A 135 -14.44 -5.09 -3.06
C PHE A 135 -15.83 -5.68 -2.90
N ASP A 136 -15.92 -7.00 -2.89
CA ASP A 136 -17.14 -7.75 -2.58
C ASP A 136 -17.14 -8.04 -1.08
N ALA A 137 -17.99 -7.31 -0.37
CA ALA A 137 -18.07 -7.35 1.07
C ALA A 137 -19.33 -8.07 1.53
N GLN A 138 -19.14 -9.10 2.32
CA GLN A 138 -20.21 -9.81 3.01
C GLN A 138 -19.92 -9.81 4.51
N ASP A 139 -20.70 -9.09 5.29
CA ASP A 139 -20.57 -9.06 6.73
C ASP A 139 -21.92 -9.07 7.43
N GLY A 140 -21.99 -9.63 8.61
CA GLY A 140 -23.23 -9.64 9.37
C GLY A 140 -23.18 -10.38 10.69
N TYR A 141 -24.29 -10.27 11.38
CA TYR A 141 -24.49 -10.87 12.69
C TYR A 141 -25.33 -12.14 12.58
N PHE A 142 -25.04 -13.11 13.43
CA PHE A 142 -25.87 -14.31 13.59
C PHE A 142 -26.89 -14.06 14.69
N GLY A 143 -28.17 -14.07 14.31
CA GLY A 143 -29.35 -14.19 15.16
C GLY A 143 -29.41 -13.34 16.43
N TYR A 144 -29.74 -12.06 16.35
CA TYR A 144 -29.88 -11.23 17.56
C TYR A 144 -31.33 -10.86 17.93
N TYR A 145 -32.35 -11.25 17.20
CA TYR A 145 -33.78 -10.95 17.57
C TYR A 145 -34.69 -12.14 17.36
N GLU A 146 -35.32 -12.55 18.46
CA GLU A 146 -36.49 -13.47 18.50
C GLU A 146 -37.65 -12.94 17.66
N PRO A 147 -38.52 -13.77 17.02
CA PRO A 147 -38.77 -15.19 17.38
C PRO A 147 -38.64 -16.20 16.21
N GLU A 148 -37.72 -16.03 15.31
CA GLU A 148 -37.57 -16.94 14.16
C GLU A 148 -36.37 -17.91 14.38
N PRO A 149 -36.62 -19.21 14.64
CA PRO A 149 -35.53 -20.16 15.00
C PRO A 149 -34.60 -20.53 13.85
N ASN A 150 -34.67 -19.88 12.69
CA ASN A 150 -33.89 -20.18 11.50
C ASN A 150 -33.31 -18.92 10.82
N LEU A 151 -33.18 -17.80 11.53
CA LEU A 151 -32.44 -16.67 10.97
C LEU A 151 -30.95 -17.06 10.90
N GLY A 152 -30.57 -17.56 9.75
CA GLY A 152 -29.19 -17.65 9.35
C GLY A 152 -28.51 -16.27 9.38
N PHE A 153 -27.36 -16.17 8.79
CA PHE A 153 -26.60 -14.95 8.63
C PHE A 153 -27.48 -13.77 8.13
N VAL A 154 -27.64 -12.76 8.99
CA VAL A 154 -28.30 -11.49 8.63
C VAL A 154 -27.17 -10.52 8.27
N GLY A 155 -26.76 -10.54 7.00
CA GLY A 155 -25.63 -9.79 6.54
C GLY A 155 -26.00 -8.78 5.46
N ARG A 156 -25.04 -7.91 5.19
CA ARG A 156 -25.03 -7.03 4.04
C ARG A 156 -24.14 -7.64 2.98
N THR A 157 -24.58 -7.60 1.75
CA THR A 157 -23.75 -7.90 0.59
C THR A 157 -23.66 -6.63 -0.23
N ASN A 158 -22.45 -6.08 -0.36
CA ASN A 158 -22.20 -4.89 -1.16
C ASN A 158 -20.99 -5.12 -2.03
N VAL A 159 -21.11 -4.76 -3.30
CA VAL A 159 -19.97 -4.74 -4.22
C VAL A 159 -19.60 -3.29 -4.51
N TYR A 160 -18.42 -2.92 -4.10
CA TYR A 160 -17.85 -1.61 -4.37
C TYR A 160 -16.87 -1.72 -5.53
N LYS A 161 -16.89 -0.71 -6.41
CA LYS A 161 -15.94 -0.60 -7.52
C LYS A 161 -15.36 0.80 -7.57
N PHE A 162 -14.08 0.88 -7.84
CA PHE A 162 -13.39 2.15 -8.02
C PHE A 162 -12.29 2.00 -9.06
N ASP A 163 -12.30 2.90 -10.05
CA ASP A 163 -11.33 2.95 -11.13
C ASP A 163 -10.52 4.25 -11.01
N ASP A 164 -9.23 4.16 -11.28
CA ASP A 164 -8.35 5.32 -11.33
C ASP A 164 -7.33 5.16 -12.46
N SER A 165 -6.75 6.27 -12.92
CA SER A 165 -5.77 6.23 -13.99
C SER A 165 -4.85 7.44 -13.95
N GLY A 166 -3.64 7.29 -14.48
CA GLY A 166 -2.70 8.39 -14.55
C GLY A 166 -1.56 8.16 -15.51
N VAL A 167 -0.68 9.16 -15.56
CA VAL A 167 0.56 9.11 -16.34
C VAL A 167 1.71 9.51 -15.44
N ALA A 168 2.77 8.70 -15.41
CA ALA A 168 4.01 8.96 -14.69
C ALA A 168 5.13 9.24 -15.71
N PRO A 169 5.52 10.50 -15.93
CA PRO A 169 6.62 10.88 -16.81
C PRO A 169 7.98 10.70 -16.14
N LYS A 170 9.01 10.56 -16.96
CA LYS A 170 10.43 10.53 -16.57
C LYS A 170 11.25 11.33 -17.55
N PHE A 171 12.15 12.17 -17.04
CA PHE A 171 13.15 12.90 -17.81
C PHE A 171 14.50 12.71 -17.13
N ASN A 172 15.51 12.34 -17.89
CA ASN A 172 16.88 12.25 -17.39
C ASN A 172 17.82 12.91 -18.39
N LEU A 173 18.66 13.79 -17.91
CA LEU A 173 19.77 14.36 -18.66
C LEU A 173 21.06 13.86 -18.02
N SER A 174 21.88 13.14 -18.77
CA SER A 174 23.17 12.65 -18.33
C SER A 174 24.30 13.24 -19.18
N HIS A 175 25.40 13.61 -18.52
CA HIS A 175 26.57 14.21 -19.17
C HIS A 175 27.86 13.55 -18.67
N LYS A 176 28.71 13.11 -19.62
CA LYS A 176 30.04 12.52 -19.37
C LYS A 176 31.11 13.50 -19.81
N PRO A 177 31.62 14.42 -18.96
CA PRO A 177 32.67 15.34 -19.30
C PRO A 177 33.95 14.62 -19.78
N ASN A 178 34.24 13.47 -19.16
CA ASN A 178 35.32 12.54 -19.48
C ASN A 178 34.88 11.11 -19.11
N ASP A 179 35.76 10.13 -19.35
CA ASP A 179 35.49 8.72 -19.12
C ASP A 179 35.29 8.36 -17.62
N ASP A 180 35.85 9.19 -16.74
CA ASP A 180 35.88 8.96 -15.29
C ASP A 180 34.74 9.64 -14.52
N LEU A 181 33.94 10.49 -15.17
CA LEU A 181 32.88 11.26 -14.52
C LEU A 181 31.57 11.24 -15.34
N LEU A 182 30.52 10.86 -14.69
CA LEU A 182 29.12 11.04 -15.13
C LEU A 182 28.40 11.94 -14.14
N VAL A 183 27.76 12.98 -14.63
CA VAL A 183 26.78 13.77 -13.87
C VAL A 183 25.40 13.63 -14.51
N TYR A 184 24.35 13.67 -13.70
CA TYR A 184 22.99 13.55 -14.23
C TYR A 184 21.96 14.32 -13.39
N ALA A 185 20.87 14.67 -14.04
CA ALA A 185 19.68 15.19 -13.40
C ALA A 185 18.47 14.38 -13.85
N THR A 186 17.63 13.97 -12.90
CA THR A 186 16.42 13.20 -13.17
C THR A 186 15.21 13.89 -12.57
N TYR A 187 14.16 14.02 -13.36
CA TYR A 187 12.80 14.23 -12.87
C TYR A 187 11.97 12.98 -13.17
N SER A 188 11.27 12.49 -12.18
CA SER A 188 10.39 11.33 -12.36
C SER A 188 9.18 11.42 -11.45
N GLU A 189 8.08 10.85 -11.93
CA GLU A 189 6.87 10.68 -11.13
C GLU A 189 6.61 9.20 -10.88
N GLY A 190 6.09 8.90 -9.69
CA GLY A 190 5.62 7.60 -9.27
C GLY A 190 4.31 7.74 -8.53
N PHE A 191 3.60 6.63 -8.31
CA PHE A 191 2.31 6.64 -7.64
C PHE A 191 2.13 5.38 -6.79
N ARG A 192 1.30 5.48 -5.75
CA ARG A 192 0.66 4.31 -5.14
C ARG A 192 -0.76 4.21 -5.66
N PRO A 193 -1.26 3.01 -5.99
CA PRO A 193 -2.61 2.82 -6.50
C PRO A 193 -3.68 3.34 -5.54
N SER A 194 -4.81 3.72 -6.12
CA SER A 194 -6.06 3.97 -5.43
C SER A 194 -6.62 2.71 -4.76
N GLY A 195 -7.66 2.87 -3.96
CA GLY A 195 -8.31 1.73 -3.38
C GLY A 195 -9.65 2.05 -2.72
N ILE A 196 -10.26 1.00 -2.16
CA ILE A 196 -11.55 1.04 -1.49
C ILE A 196 -11.33 0.85 0.01
N ASN A 197 -11.91 1.73 0.83
CA ASN A 197 -11.95 1.56 2.26
C ASN A 197 -13.04 0.57 2.64
N ARG A 198 -12.72 -0.22 3.65
CA ARG A 198 -13.68 -1.13 4.24
C ARG A 198 -14.52 -0.36 5.25
N THR A 199 -15.79 -0.16 4.95
CA THR A 199 -16.72 0.52 5.85
C THR A 199 -17.90 -0.36 6.17
N THR A 200 -18.20 -0.52 7.44
CA THR A 200 -19.35 -1.28 7.92
C THR A 200 -20.15 -0.46 8.95
N GLY A 201 -21.47 -0.50 8.85
CA GLY A 201 -22.37 0.04 9.85
C GLY A 201 -22.33 1.57 10.00
N ARG A 202 -22.34 2.06 11.24
CA ARG A 202 -22.39 3.50 11.58
C ARG A 202 -21.15 4.29 11.13
N THR A 203 -20.02 3.62 11.00
CA THR A 203 -18.78 4.24 10.57
C THR A 203 -18.72 4.57 9.07
N ALA A 204 -19.63 3.99 8.28
CA ALA A 204 -19.72 4.27 6.84
C ALA A 204 -20.01 5.75 6.53
N GLU A 205 -20.64 6.50 7.43
CA GLU A 205 -20.88 7.95 7.25
C GLU A 205 -19.67 8.80 7.60
N LEU A 206 -18.69 8.25 8.32
CA LEU A 206 -17.53 8.95 8.85
C LEU A 206 -16.23 8.66 8.07
N VAL A 207 -16.27 7.65 7.22
CA VAL A 207 -15.11 7.15 6.48
C VAL A 207 -15.37 7.27 4.98
N PRO A 208 -14.47 7.84 4.18
CA PRO A 208 -14.62 7.86 2.73
C PRO A 208 -14.60 6.43 2.18
N ASP A 209 -15.50 6.15 1.23
CA ASP A 209 -15.59 4.83 0.60
C ASP A 209 -14.32 4.45 -0.15
N THR A 210 -13.64 5.44 -0.74
CA THR A 210 -12.47 5.26 -1.59
C THR A 210 -11.37 6.28 -1.25
N TYR A 211 -10.16 5.97 -1.67
CA TYR A 211 -9.04 6.88 -1.71
C TYR A 211 -8.38 6.84 -3.08
N THR A 212 -7.89 7.98 -3.55
CA THR A 212 -7.26 8.12 -4.87
C THR A 212 -5.80 7.70 -4.85
N SER A 213 -5.23 7.47 -6.02
CA SER A 213 -3.78 7.33 -6.17
C SER A 213 -3.08 8.58 -5.65
N ASP A 214 -1.99 8.39 -4.93
CA ASP A 214 -1.11 9.50 -4.57
C ASP A 214 0.04 9.64 -5.59
N LEU A 215 0.66 10.81 -5.63
CA LEU A 215 1.68 11.15 -6.61
C LEU A 215 2.98 11.55 -5.92
N LEU A 216 4.05 10.82 -6.21
CA LEU A 216 5.40 11.14 -5.76
C LEU A 216 6.19 11.78 -6.92
N ARG A 217 6.56 13.07 -6.80
CA ARG A 217 7.46 13.76 -7.72
C ARG A 217 8.87 13.77 -7.15
N ASN A 218 9.82 13.26 -7.90
CA ASN A 218 11.22 13.21 -7.52
C ASN A 218 12.05 14.09 -8.45
N LEU A 219 12.85 14.99 -7.89
CA LEU A 219 13.92 15.69 -8.56
C LEU A 219 15.24 15.29 -7.94
N GLU A 220 16.13 14.74 -8.73
CA GLU A 220 17.43 14.21 -8.30
C GLU A 220 18.55 14.77 -9.16
N PHE A 221 19.65 15.12 -8.52
CA PHE A 221 20.91 15.43 -9.16
C PHE A 221 22.00 14.52 -8.58
N GLY A 222 22.76 13.84 -9.44
CA GLY A 222 23.77 12.90 -8.98
C GLY A 222 25.01 12.89 -9.83
N TRP A 223 26.06 12.22 -9.30
CA TRP A 223 27.30 11.98 -10.00
C TRP A 223 27.81 10.56 -9.72
N LYS A 224 28.56 10.04 -10.68
CA LYS A 224 29.33 8.80 -10.56
C LYS A 224 30.75 9.09 -11.06
N SER A 225 31.73 8.76 -10.24
CA SER A 225 33.13 8.99 -10.61
C SER A 225 34.02 7.79 -10.31
N SER A 226 35.00 7.60 -11.19
CA SER A 226 36.06 6.61 -11.08
C SER A 226 37.38 7.36 -11.09
N LEU A 227 38.10 7.38 -9.99
CA LEU A 227 39.28 8.17 -9.76
C LEU A 227 40.47 7.25 -9.52
N ALA A 228 41.71 7.79 -9.74
CA ALA A 228 42.97 7.07 -9.50
C ALA A 228 43.05 5.73 -10.25
N ASP A 229 42.79 5.75 -11.56
CA ASP A 229 42.77 4.55 -12.43
C ASP A 229 41.85 3.44 -11.93
N GLY A 230 40.62 3.82 -11.46
CA GLY A 230 39.62 2.90 -10.99
C GLY A 230 39.81 2.42 -9.54
N LYS A 231 40.81 2.91 -8.83
CA LYS A 231 41.04 2.53 -7.43
C LYS A 231 40.08 3.17 -6.45
N VAL A 232 39.47 4.28 -6.83
CA VAL A 232 38.47 5.00 -6.00
C VAL A 232 37.22 5.24 -6.82
N THR A 233 36.08 4.80 -6.33
CA THR A 233 34.80 5.28 -6.82
C THR A 233 34.20 6.24 -5.79
N PHE A 234 33.64 7.36 -6.27
CA PHE A 234 32.98 8.35 -5.44
C PHE A 234 31.70 8.77 -6.12
N ASN A 235 30.58 8.20 -5.63
CA ASN A 235 29.25 8.42 -6.16
C ASN A 235 28.42 9.18 -5.13
N GLY A 236 27.53 10.01 -5.61
CA GLY A 236 26.59 10.67 -4.72
C GLY A 236 25.40 11.23 -5.48
N LEU A 237 24.38 11.57 -4.72
CA LEU A 237 23.19 12.23 -5.21
C LEU A 237 22.59 13.12 -4.13
N VAL A 238 21.83 14.11 -4.56
CA VAL A 238 20.92 14.92 -3.75
C VAL A 238 19.55 14.87 -4.38
N TYR A 239 18.51 14.86 -3.56
CA TYR A 239 17.15 14.73 -4.04
C TYR A 239 16.14 15.54 -3.22
N VAL A 240 15.05 15.89 -3.89
CA VAL A 240 13.84 16.43 -3.28
C VAL A 240 12.65 15.66 -3.84
N MET A 241 11.87 15.08 -2.95
CA MET A 241 10.64 14.37 -3.27
C MET A 241 9.45 15.14 -2.70
N ASN A 242 8.46 15.43 -3.54
CA ASN A 242 7.18 15.97 -3.11
C ASN A 242 6.12 14.89 -3.30
N TRP A 243 5.47 14.53 -2.22
CA TRP A 243 4.42 13.54 -2.21
C TRP A 243 3.08 14.24 -2.07
N GLU A 244 2.28 14.24 -3.12
CA GLU A 244 0.97 14.88 -3.19
C GLU A 244 -0.13 13.85 -2.93
N ASP A 245 -1.20 14.30 -2.28
CA ASP A 245 -2.35 13.47 -1.91
C ASP A 245 -1.94 12.20 -1.14
N TYR A 246 -0.94 12.36 -0.26
CA TYR A 246 -0.31 11.28 0.49
C TYR A 246 -1.35 10.39 1.20
N GLN A 247 -1.36 9.11 0.84
CA GLN A 247 -2.21 8.10 1.47
C GLN A 247 -1.71 7.79 2.88
N SER A 248 -2.54 8.00 3.88
CA SER A 248 -2.21 7.70 5.28
C SER A 248 -3.34 6.97 5.97
N THR A 249 -2.97 6.04 6.87
CA THR A 249 -3.96 5.38 7.72
C THR A 249 -4.45 6.34 8.79
N ARG A 250 -5.76 6.49 8.87
CA ARG A 250 -6.47 7.25 9.89
C ARG A 250 -7.38 6.33 10.70
N TYR A 251 -7.83 6.82 11.85
CA TYR A 251 -8.68 6.08 12.77
C TYR A 251 -9.89 6.91 13.15
N VAL A 252 -11.06 6.30 13.07
CA VAL A 252 -12.28 6.82 13.68
C VAL A 252 -12.50 6.10 15.01
N TYR A 253 -12.65 6.89 16.07
CA TYR A 253 -12.92 6.41 17.42
C TYR A 253 -14.40 6.70 17.73
N ASP A 254 -15.28 5.76 17.38
CA ASP A 254 -16.68 5.74 17.78
C ASP A 254 -16.91 4.54 18.71
N LEU A 255 -17.94 3.76 18.53
CA LEU A 255 -18.18 2.51 19.28
C LEU A 255 -17.10 1.46 19.03
N LEU A 256 -16.50 1.47 17.84
CA LEU A 256 -15.37 0.62 17.45
C LEU A 256 -14.30 1.49 16.80
N THR A 257 -13.03 1.18 17.05
CA THR A 257 -11.93 1.82 16.33
C THR A 257 -11.83 1.24 14.94
N VAL A 258 -12.07 2.07 13.93
CA VAL A 258 -11.95 1.68 12.52
C VAL A 258 -10.76 2.40 11.88
N ALA A 259 -9.86 1.62 11.31
CA ALA A 259 -8.77 2.12 10.49
C ALA A 259 -9.22 2.26 9.04
N TYR A 260 -8.88 3.37 8.41
CA TYR A 260 -9.13 3.63 7.00
C TYR A 260 -7.99 4.41 6.37
N VAL A 261 -7.90 4.38 5.06
CA VAL A 261 -6.92 5.16 4.29
C VAL A 261 -7.59 6.44 3.77
N ASP A 262 -6.87 7.55 3.88
CA ASP A 262 -7.29 8.86 3.39
C ASP A 262 -6.14 9.56 2.70
N ASN A 263 -6.45 10.42 1.73
CA ASN A 263 -5.49 11.29 1.07
C ASN A 263 -5.32 12.57 1.91
N VAL A 264 -4.19 12.71 2.60
CA VAL A 264 -4.02 13.69 3.70
C VAL A 264 -3.12 14.89 3.37
N GLY A 265 -3.01 15.27 2.12
CA GLY A 265 -2.24 16.44 1.72
C GLY A 265 -0.84 16.11 1.20
N MET A 266 0.19 16.88 1.56
CA MET A 266 1.53 16.76 0.97
C MET A 266 2.58 16.42 2.02
N ALA A 267 3.61 15.66 1.60
CA ALA A 267 4.84 15.45 2.35
C ALA A 267 6.04 15.80 1.47
N THR A 268 7.04 16.46 2.04
CA THR A 268 8.30 16.74 1.36
C THR A 268 9.43 15.98 2.04
N VAL A 269 10.20 15.29 1.22
CA VAL A 269 11.37 14.53 1.65
C VAL A 269 12.57 15.02 0.85
N GLN A 270 13.66 15.39 1.51
CA GLN A 270 14.89 15.80 0.86
C GLN A 270 16.09 15.14 1.51
N GLY A 271 17.12 14.84 0.72
CA GLY A 271 18.27 14.15 1.25
C GLY A 271 19.49 14.18 0.34
N ALA A 272 20.56 13.61 0.85
CA ALA A 272 21.79 13.41 0.15
C ALA A 272 22.35 12.02 0.49
N GLU A 273 22.87 11.34 -0.53
CA GLU A 273 23.51 10.04 -0.40
C GLU A 273 24.91 10.10 -0.99
N VAL A 274 25.87 9.48 -0.31
CA VAL A 274 27.24 9.34 -0.79
C VAL A 274 27.69 7.90 -0.59
N ALA A 275 28.20 7.30 -1.65
CA ALA A 275 28.82 5.98 -1.63
C ALA A 275 30.23 6.05 -2.20
N SER A 276 31.21 5.61 -1.42
CA SER A 276 32.63 5.59 -1.83
C SER A 276 33.18 4.20 -1.64
N TYR A 277 34.02 3.79 -2.59
CA TYR A 277 34.78 2.56 -2.53
C TYR A 277 36.23 2.86 -2.81
N PHE A 278 37.13 2.34 -1.98
CA PHE A 278 38.59 2.54 -2.07
C PHE A 278 39.29 1.18 -2.18
N ASN A 279 39.98 0.95 -3.26
CA ASN A 279 40.89 -0.18 -3.43
C ASN A 279 42.29 0.27 -3.07
N ILE A 280 42.66 0.14 -1.78
CA ILE A 280 43.90 0.71 -1.23
C ILE A 280 45.12 -0.13 -1.61
N SER A 281 44.95 -1.45 -1.66
CA SER A 281 45.98 -2.40 -2.13
C SER A 281 45.29 -3.68 -2.63
N ASP A 282 46.07 -4.59 -3.23
CA ASP A 282 45.58 -5.88 -3.72
C ASP A 282 44.91 -6.74 -2.64
N SER A 283 45.19 -6.48 -1.37
CA SER A 283 44.65 -7.22 -0.21
C SER A 283 43.81 -6.39 0.73
N PHE A 284 43.58 -5.10 0.44
CA PHE A 284 42.78 -4.24 1.32
C PHE A 284 41.91 -3.26 0.54
N SER A 285 40.59 -3.34 0.79
CA SER A 285 39.61 -2.41 0.28
C SER A 285 38.74 -1.87 1.41
N MET A 286 38.16 -0.69 1.23
CA MET A 286 37.28 -0.02 2.17
C MET A 286 36.06 0.54 1.43
N SER A 287 34.89 0.44 2.03
CA SER A 287 33.67 1.09 1.55
C SER A 287 33.12 2.04 2.61
N LEU A 288 32.59 3.16 2.15
CA LEU A 288 31.90 4.17 2.97
C LEU A 288 30.57 4.47 2.33
N LEU A 289 29.50 4.35 3.11
CA LEU A 289 28.15 4.74 2.73
C LEU A 289 27.62 5.76 3.76
N SER A 290 27.11 6.88 3.27
CA SER A 290 26.45 7.89 4.09
C SER A 290 25.12 8.27 3.47
N LEU A 291 24.09 8.32 4.31
CA LEU A 291 22.74 8.77 3.96
C LEU A 291 22.34 9.88 4.92
N ILE A 292 22.01 11.03 4.39
CA ILE A 292 21.44 12.15 5.13
C ILE A 292 20.03 12.34 4.59
N HIS A 293 19.04 12.15 5.45
CA HIS A 293 17.65 12.24 5.12
C HIS A 293 16.99 13.27 6.01
N ILE A 294 16.28 14.23 5.42
CA ILE A 294 15.51 15.25 6.11
C ILE A 294 14.07 15.13 5.60
N SER A 295 13.16 14.75 6.45
CA SER A 295 11.73 14.79 6.16
C SER A 295 11.09 15.94 6.91
N GLU A 296 10.40 16.83 6.20
CA GLU A 296 9.55 17.84 6.83
C GLU A 296 8.12 17.30 6.81
N PRO A 297 7.48 17.14 8.00
CA PRO A 297 6.07 16.87 8.05
C PRO A 297 5.35 18.09 7.50
N THR A 298 4.68 17.90 6.40
CA THR A 298 3.89 18.95 5.75
C THR A 298 2.73 19.36 6.63
N ARG A 299 2.34 20.62 6.51
CA ARG A 299 1.14 21.15 7.14
C ARG A 299 -0.05 20.35 6.63
N LEU A 300 -0.66 19.58 7.53
CA LEU A 300 -1.99 19.02 7.30
C LEU A 300 -2.91 20.21 7.01
N ALA A 301 -3.47 20.24 5.79
CA ALA A 301 -4.58 21.13 5.50
C ALA A 301 -5.76 20.65 6.36
N TRP A 302 -6.18 21.52 7.28
CA TRP A 302 -7.35 21.26 8.13
C TRP A 302 -8.62 21.52 7.32
#